data_38e4aa4526ecfdc55b66322ffd65756e
#
_entry.id   38e4aa4526ecfdc55b66322ffd65756e
#
_cell.length_a   1.000
_cell.length_b   1.000
_cell.length_c   1.000
_cell.angle_alpha   90.00
_cell.angle_beta   90.00
_cell.angle_gamma   90.00
#
_symmetry.space_group_name_H-M   'P 1'
#
loop_
_entity.id
_entity.type
_entity.pdbx_description
1 polymer ?
#
loop_
_entity_poly.entity_id
_entity_poly.type
_entity_poly.pdbx_seq_one_letter_code
_entity_poly.pdbx_strand_id
1 'polypeptide(L)'
;MVLMSPAGDVALQQRNLLIASTVLMLLIIVPVMALTIAFAWHYREGNKKAVYDPDFHHSTGLEVVIWSAPLLIIIALGALTWLGTHLLDPYRPVSRISAAKPIVSSVGDPMVSGKPLVVQVVALDWKWLFLYPEQGIASLNELAAPVDRPIEFRITSSSVMNSLFIPALAGQIYAMPGMQTRLNAVINKAGTYEGFSANYSGAGFSHMRFAFKGVDEGAFSAWVDKVRKEGGDLSRADYLKLERPSEKEPVRYYNAVDAGLYDAILNMCVDRTKMCMHDMAAIDARGGGGREGLNTVMSLTY
;
A
#
# COMPACT_ATOMS: atom_id res chain seq x y z
N MET A 1 5.40 17.20 -7.13
CA MET A 1 5.74 15.79 -6.88
C MET A 1 5.10 15.36 -5.58
N VAL A 2 4.17 14.42 -5.63
CA VAL A 2 3.40 13.97 -4.44
C VAL A 2 4.31 13.39 -3.35
N LEU A 3 5.32 12.60 -3.72
CA LEU A 3 6.31 12.02 -2.80
C LEU A 3 7.12 13.06 -2.00
N MET A 4 7.32 14.25 -2.55
CA MET A 4 8.06 15.32 -1.84
C MET A 4 7.15 16.15 -0.93
N SER A 5 5.82 16.04 -1.08
CA SER A 5 4.83 16.74 -0.27
C SER A 5 3.82 15.73 0.33
N PRO A 6 4.27 14.83 1.23
CA PRO A 6 3.41 13.83 1.85
C PRO A 6 2.37 14.47 2.75
N ALA A 7 1.24 13.81 2.88
CA ALA A 7 0.15 14.23 3.74
C ALA A 7 -0.06 13.29 4.94
N GLY A 8 0.45 12.07 4.87
CA GLY A 8 0.44 11.09 5.96
C GLY A 8 1.83 10.87 6.58
N ASP A 9 1.87 10.44 7.84
CA ASP A 9 3.12 10.21 8.57
C ASP A 9 3.96 9.08 7.97
N VAL A 10 3.33 7.99 7.49
CA VAL A 10 4.04 6.88 6.83
C VAL A 10 4.72 7.38 5.55
N ALA A 11 4.00 8.14 4.70
CA ALA A 11 4.57 8.72 3.49
C ALA A 11 5.69 9.73 3.79
N LEU A 12 5.60 10.47 4.92
CA LEU A 12 6.66 11.36 5.40
C LEU A 12 7.93 10.59 5.76
N GLN A 13 7.79 9.48 6.46
CA GLN A 13 8.92 8.61 6.82
C GLN A 13 9.57 7.99 5.58
N GLN A 14 8.77 7.51 4.64
CA GLN A 14 9.26 6.97 3.36
C GLN A 14 10.01 8.03 2.54
N ARG A 15 9.50 9.26 2.48
CA ARG A 15 10.21 10.39 1.84
C ARG A 15 11.57 10.63 2.50
N ASN A 16 11.63 10.67 3.83
CA ASN A 16 12.88 10.93 4.55
C ASN A 16 13.90 9.80 4.33
N LEU A 17 13.44 8.55 4.31
CA LEU A 17 14.26 7.39 3.95
C LEU A 17 14.82 7.52 2.53
N LEU A 18 13.98 7.88 1.56
CA LEU A 18 14.39 8.10 0.17
C LEU A 18 15.46 9.19 0.05
N ILE A 19 15.26 10.33 0.72
CA ILE A 19 16.21 11.45 0.71
C ILE A 19 17.55 11.01 1.34
N ALA A 20 17.52 10.36 2.50
CA ALA A 20 18.71 9.90 3.18
C ALA A 20 19.51 8.89 2.34
N SER A 21 18.83 7.92 1.74
CA SER A 21 19.44 6.94 0.83
C SER A 21 20.08 7.61 -0.39
N THR A 22 19.37 8.58 -0.98
CA THR A 22 19.86 9.34 -2.15
C THR A 22 21.11 10.15 -1.78
N VAL A 23 21.11 10.83 -0.64
CA VAL A 23 22.29 11.61 -0.17
C VAL A 23 23.48 10.68 0.05
N LEU A 24 23.31 9.54 0.71
CA LEU A 24 24.37 8.56 0.91
C LEU A 24 24.95 8.03 -0.41
N MET A 25 24.08 7.76 -1.40
CA MET A 25 24.54 7.33 -2.72
C MET A 25 25.29 8.44 -3.46
N LEU A 26 24.81 9.68 -3.42
CA LEU A 26 25.46 10.81 -4.09
C LEU A 26 26.82 11.13 -3.50
N LEU A 27 27.08 10.81 -2.23
CA LEU A 27 28.37 11.00 -1.57
C LEU A 27 29.49 10.18 -2.23
N ILE A 28 29.18 9.08 -2.92
CA ILE A 28 30.15 8.35 -3.77
C ILE A 28 30.04 8.77 -5.23
N ILE A 29 28.83 8.82 -5.76
CA ILE A 29 28.63 9.03 -7.20
C ILE A 29 29.25 10.33 -7.66
N VAL A 30 29.01 11.43 -6.93
CA VAL A 30 29.52 12.75 -7.31
C VAL A 30 31.05 12.82 -7.32
N PRO A 31 31.79 12.40 -6.26
CA PRO A 31 33.24 12.35 -6.28
C PRO A 31 33.80 11.45 -7.40
N VAL A 32 33.22 10.27 -7.61
CA VAL A 32 33.68 9.36 -8.66
C VAL A 32 33.51 9.97 -10.05
N MET A 33 32.35 10.58 -10.33
CA MET A 33 32.12 11.30 -11.60
C MET A 33 33.11 12.46 -11.78
N ALA A 34 33.31 13.26 -10.72
CA ALA A 34 34.25 14.37 -10.74
C ALA A 34 35.69 13.90 -11.00
N LEU A 35 36.14 12.85 -10.32
CA LEU A 35 37.47 12.26 -10.51
C LEU A 35 37.61 11.67 -11.92
N THR A 36 36.61 10.98 -12.43
CA THR A 36 36.61 10.44 -13.80
C THR A 36 36.81 11.53 -14.83
N ILE A 37 36.07 12.61 -14.73
CA ILE A 37 36.20 13.77 -15.64
C ILE A 37 37.57 14.45 -15.45
N ALA A 38 38.00 14.64 -14.19
CA ALA A 38 39.29 15.28 -13.89
C ALA A 38 40.45 14.45 -14.44
N PHE A 39 40.46 13.14 -14.29
CA PHE A 39 41.49 12.26 -14.83
C PHE A 39 41.46 12.23 -16.35
N ALA A 40 40.30 12.09 -16.98
CA ALA A 40 40.17 12.14 -18.44
C ALA A 40 40.70 13.45 -19.00
N TRP A 41 40.47 14.55 -18.33
CA TRP A 41 40.98 15.85 -18.75
C TRP A 41 42.48 16.02 -18.46
N HIS A 42 42.96 15.56 -17.28
CA HIS A 42 44.37 15.69 -16.90
C HIS A 42 45.29 14.81 -17.75
N TYR A 43 44.91 13.58 -18.03
CA TYR A 43 45.73 12.61 -18.79
C TYR A 43 45.40 12.58 -20.28
N ARG A 44 44.74 13.62 -20.82
CA ARG A 44 44.52 13.75 -22.26
C ARG A 44 45.83 13.83 -23.04
N GLU A 45 45.89 13.30 -24.24
CA GLU A 45 47.07 13.22 -25.12
C GLU A 45 47.84 14.54 -25.28
N GLY A 46 47.14 15.68 -25.33
CA GLY A 46 47.77 17.03 -25.47
C GLY A 46 48.37 17.59 -24.18
N ASN A 47 48.25 16.95 -23.04
CA ASN A 47 48.74 17.46 -21.76
C ASN A 47 50.17 16.98 -21.42
N LYS A 48 51.16 17.78 -21.78
CA LYS A 48 52.60 17.50 -21.51
C LYS A 48 52.98 17.60 -20.01
N LYS A 49 52.08 18.03 -19.12
CA LYS A 49 52.32 18.14 -17.69
C LYS A 49 51.93 16.88 -16.93
N ALA A 50 51.20 15.98 -17.56
CA ALA A 50 50.84 14.68 -16.94
C ALA A 50 52.07 13.77 -16.88
N VAL A 51 52.37 13.24 -15.70
CA VAL A 51 53.45 12.28 -15.51
C VAL A 51 52.91 10.91 -15.93
N TYR A 52 53.61 10.28 -16.86
CA TYR A 52 53.30 8.91 -17.27
C TYR A 52 54.16 7.95 -16.46
N ASP A 53 53.54 7.09 -15.66
CA ASP A 53 54.16 6.06 -14.87
C ASP A 53 53.61 4.69 -15.27
N PRO A 54 54.30 3.96 -16.19
CA PRO A 54 53.82 2.68 -16.70
C PRO A 54 53.91 1.54 -15.67
N ASP A 55 54.74 1.70 -14.61
CA ASP A 55 54.92 0.69 -13.58
C ASP A 55 53.99 0.87 -12.38
N PHE A 56 53.16 1.91 -12.39
CA PHE A 56 52.14 2.15 -11.35
C PHE A 56 50.97 1.16 -11.51
N HIS A 57 51.03 0.03 -10.85
CA HIS A 57 49.99 -1.01 -10.92
C HIS A 57 49.48 -1.44 -9.54
N HIS A 58 50.07 -0.99 -8.44
CA HIS A 58 49.62 -1.30 -7.09
C HIS A 58 49.98 -0.22 -6.06
N SER A 59 49.01 0.15 -5.22
CA SER A 59 49.22 1.04 -4.06
C SER A 59 48.28 0.67 -2.92
N THR A 60 48.75 -0.04 -1.92
CA THR A 60 47.97 -0.51 -0.77
C THR A 60 47.22 0.63 -0.08
N GLY A 61 47.83 1.80 0.09
CA GLY A 61 47.19 2.96 0.72
C GLY A 61 45.99 3.50 -0.07
N LEU A 62 46.15 3.59 -1.38
CA LEU A 62 45.09 4.04 -2.28
C LEU A 62 43.95 3.00 -2.36
N GLU A 63 44.28 1.74 -2.43
CA GLU A 63 43.32 0.63 -2.47
C GLU A 63 42.49 0.57 -1.18
N VAL A 64 43.07 0.71 -0.02
CA VAL A 64 42.35 0.75 1.25
C VAL A 64 41.30 1.88 1.25
N VAL A 65 41.62 3.08 0.74
CA VAL A 65 40.70 4.21 0.68
C VAL A 65 39.59 3.92 -0.34
N ILE A 66 39.93 3.42 -1.54
CA ILE A 66 38.99 3.14 -2.61
C ILE A 66 37.98 2.05 -2.22
N TRP A 67 38.41 1.04 -1.48
CA TRP A 67 37.53 -0.05 -1.03
C TRP A 67 36.76 0.28 0.25
N SER A 68 37.38 0.99 1.20
CA SER A 68 36.74 1.24 2.51
C SER A 68 35.59 2.26 2.42
N ALA A 69 35.67 3.29 1.55
CA ALA A 69 34.64 4.30 1.44
C ALA A 69 33.29 3.71 0.91
N PRO A 70 33.25 2.94 -0.18
CA PRO A 70 32.03 2.24 -0.60
C PRO A 70 31.55 1.23 0.43
N LEU A 71 32.43 0.50 1.08
CA LEU A 71 32.08 -0.48 2.12
C LEU A 71 31.33 0.17 3.28
N LEU A 72 31.83 1.29 3.80
CA LEU A 72 31.17 2.01 4.88
C LEU A 72 29.77 2.52 4.47
N ILE A 73 29.61 2.97 3.23
CA ILE A 73 28.29 3.42 2.74
C ILE A 73 27.33 2.25 2.54
N ILE A 74 27.81 1.10 2.06
CA ILE A 74 26.97 -0.12 1.97
C ILE A 74 26.49 -0.54 3.36
N ILE A 75 27.35 -0.52 4.36
CA ILE A 75 26.98 -0.82 5.76
C ILE A 75 25.92 0.18 6.25
N ALA A 76 26.12 1.48 6.03
CA ALA A 76 25.17 2.52 6.42
C ALA A 76 23.83 2.38 5.71
N LEU A 77 23.83 2.12 4.40
CA LEU A 77 22.62 1.87 3.63
C LEU A 77 21.90 0.59 4.07
N GLY A 78 22.65 -0.48 4.34
CA GLY A 78 22.11 -1.73 4.88
C GLY A 78 21.39 -1.53 6.20
N ALA A 79 22.02 -0.82 7.13
CA ALA A 79 21.41 -0.47 8.42
C ALA A 79 20.15 0.41 8.24
N LEU A 80 20.22 1.45 7.39
CA LEU A 80 19.12 2.35 7.11
C LEU A 80 17.92 1.62 6.50
N THR A 81 18.16 0.76 5.50
CA THR A 81 17.10 0.00 4.84
C THR A 81 16.51 -1.06 5.75
N TRP A 82 17.34 -1.76 6.52
CA TRP A 82 16.87 -2.75 7.49
C TRP A 82 15.95 -2.12 8.55
N LEU A 83 16.37 -1.04 9.17
CA LEU A 83 15.55 -0.28 10.12
C LEU A 83 14.27 0.24 9.48
N GLY A 84 14.39 0.85 8.28
CA GLY A 84 13.25 1.40 7.54
C GLY A 84 12.21 0.33 7.19
N THR A 85 12.62 -0.83 6.73
CA THR A 85 11.71 -1.94 6.39
C THR A 85 10.93 -2.43 7.60
N HIS A 86 11.59 -2.58 8.76
CA HIS A 86 10.92 -3.03 9.97
C HIS A 86 10.00 -1.97 10.61
N LEU A 87 10.37 -0.69 10.51
CA LEU A 87 9.57 0.40 11.06
C LEU A 87 8.35 0.76 10.20
N LEU A 88 8.45 0.56 8.87
CA LEU A 88 7.44 0.94 7.89
C LEU A 88 6.70 -0.28 7.31
N ASP A 89 6.74 -1.42 7.99
CA ASP A 89 5.97 -2.60 7.60
C ASP A 89 4.47 -2.26 7.55
N PRO A 90 3.78 -2.43 6.42
CA PRO A 90 2.37 -2.11 6.26
C PRO A 90 1.44 -2.90 7.19
N TYR A 91 1.85 -4.10 7.64
CA TYR A 91 1.09 -4.93 8.58
C TYR A 91 1.23 -4.46 10.03
N ARG A 92 2.25 -3.68 10.33
CA ARG A 92 2.47 -3.18 11.68
C ARG A 92 1.45 -2.09 12.01
N PRO A 93 0.74 -2.16 13.16
CA PRO A 93 -0.09 -1.05 13.63
C PRO A 93 0.71 0.25 13.73
N VAL A 94 0.08 1.35 13.40
CA VAL A 94 0.72 2.67 13.45
C VAL A 94 1.10 2.98 14.89
N SER A 95 2.39 3.23 15.16
CA SER A 95 2.91 3.52 16.50
C SER A 95 2.86 5.00 16.86
N ARG A 96 2.53 5.86 15.91
CA ARG A 96 2.42 7.31 16.11
C ARG A 96 1.45 7.93 15.11
N ILE A 97 0.78 8.98 15.53
CA ILE A 97 -0.07 9.79 14.65
C ILE A 97 0.78 10.73 13.81
N SER A 98 1.81 11.33 14.42
CA SER A 98 2.80 12.19 13.77
C SER A 98 4.11 12.15 14.56
N ALA A 99 5.17 12.76 14.04
CA ALA A 99 6.47 12.84 14.71
C ALA A 99 6.38 13.43 16.15
N ALA A 100 5.44 14.34 16.38
CA ALA A 100 5.21 14.98 17.68
C ALA A 100 4.15 14.26 18.56
N LYS A 101 3.48 13.23 18.04
CA LYS A 101 2.32 12.60 18.66
C LYS A 101 2.41 11.08 18.62
N PRO A 102 3.23 10.45 19.50
CA PRO A 102 3.30 8.99 19.59
C PRO A 102 1.97 8.44 20.11
N ILE A 103 1.58 7.27 19.64
CA ILE A 103 0.46 6.51 20.22
C ILE A 103 1.02 5.78 21.43
N VAL A 104 0.80 6.35 22.62
CA VAL A 104 1.16 5.69 23.86
C VAL A 104 0.05 4.69 24.18
N SER A 105 0.36 3.40 24.10
CA SER A 105 -0.53 2.34 24.61
C SER A 105 -0.45 2.35 26.15
N SER A 106 -1.02 3.35 26.80
CA SER A 106 -1.29 3.28 28.21
C SER A 106 -2.55 2.45 28.42
N VAL A 107 -2.40 1.30 29.01
CA VAL A 107 -3.50 0.48 29.50
C VAL A 107 -4.30 1.33 30.50
N GLY A 108 -5.42 1.94 30.07
CA GLY A 108 -6.31 2.66 30.96
C GLY A 108 -6.83 4.02 30.50
N ASP A 109 -6.33 4.60 29.41
CA ASP A 109 -6.84 5.88 28.92
C ASP A 109 -7.54 5.72 27.54
N PRO A 110 -8.90 5.66 27.52
CA PRO A 110 -9.65 5.49 26.26
C PRO A 110 -9.61 6.72 25.34
N MET A 111 -9.02 7.84 25.76
CA MET A 111 -9.03 9.10 25.01
C MET A 111 -7.80 9.31 24.10
N VAL A 112 -6.74 8.50 24.20
CA VAL A 112 -5.50 8.71 23.42
C VAL A 112 -5.28 7.64 22.35
N SER A 113 -6.01 6.54 22.40
CA SER A 113 -6.02 5.50 21.37
C SER A 113 -7.41 5.36 20.77
N GLY A 114 -7.81 6.32 19.96
CA GLY A 114 -9.03 6.14 19.15
C GLY A 114 -8.93 4.83 18.38
N LYS A 115 -9.97 3.98 18.49
CA LYS A 115 -10.08 2.75 17.69
C LYS A 115 -9.80 3.09 16.22
N PRO A 116 -8.89 2.38 15.53
CA PRO A 116 -8.59 2.65 14.13
C PRO A 116 -9.86 2.57 13.28
N LEU A 117 -9.98 3.45 12.31
CA LEU A 117 -11.03 3.36 11.31
C LEU A 117 -10.72 2.13 10.42
N VAL A 118 -11.56 1.12 10.47
CA VAL A 118 -11.44 -0.05 9.60
C VAL A 118 -12.13 0.24 8.28
N VAL A 119 -11.38 0.10 7.18
CA VAL A 119 -11.91 0.21 5.81
C VAL A 119 -11.57 -1.08 5.08
N GLN A 120 -12.59 -1.81 4.65
CA GLN A 120 -12.43 -2.99 3.80
C GLN A 120 -12.41 -2.54 2.35
N VAL A 121 -11.40 -2.93 1.61
CA VAL A 121 -11.14 -2.49 0.24
C VAL A 121 -11.19 -3.69 -0.70
N VAL A 122 -11.99 -3.57 -1.75
CA VAL A 122 -12.09 -4.59 -2.78
C VAL A 122 -11.70 -3.97 -4.14
N ALA A 123 -10.65 -4.51 -4.74
CA ALA A 123 -10.29 -4.21 -6.12
C ALA A 123 -11.21 -5.01 -7.05
N LEU A 124 -11.99 -4.32 -7.87
CA LEU A 124 -12.81 -4.88 -8.92
C LEU A 124 -12.17 -4.60 -10.28
N ASP A 125 -12.70 -5.18 -11.38
CA ASP A 125 -12.21 -4.89 -12.71
C ASP A 125 -12.47 -3.44 -13.09
N TRP A 126 -11.41 -2.70 -12.85
CA TRP A 126 -11.02 -1.30 -13.04
C TRP A 126 -11.79 -0.28 -12.20
N LYS A 127 -12.22 -0.67 -10.97
CA LYS A 127 -12.84 0.22 -9.98
C LYS A 127 -12.54 -0.24 -8.55
N TRP A 128 -12.72 0.67 -7.59
CA TRP A 128 -12.43 0.43 -6.19
C TRP A 128 -13.70 0.52 -5.35
N LEU A 129 -14.00 -0.53 -4.60
CA LEU A 129 -15.10 -0.57 -3.64
C LEU A 129 -14.52 -0.47 -2.22
N PHE A 130 -15.03 0.48 -1.44
CA PHE A 130 -14.67 0.72 -0.05
C PHE A 130 -15.86 0.46 0.84
N LEU A 131 -15.72 -0.46 1.80
CA LEU A 131 -16.75 -0.80 2.76
C LEU A 131 -16.31 -0.31 4.15
N TYR A 132 -17.24 0.25 4.89
CA TYR A 132 -17.04 0.77 6.24
C TYR A 132 -17.89 -0.06 7.21
N PRO A 133 -17.33 -1.13 7.80
CA PRO A 133 -18.11 -2.08 8.59
C PRO A 133 -18.71 -1.43 9.85
N GLU A 134 -18.04 -0.45 10.46
CA GLU A 134 -18.56 0.25 11.63
C GLU A 134 -19.73 1.20 11.30
N GLN A 135 -19.72 1.80 10.13
CA GLN A 135 -20.77 2.73 9.65
C GLN A 135 -21.89 2.01 8.90
N GLY A 136 -21.65 0.78 8.46
CA GLY A 136 -22.60 -0.02 7.68
C GLY A 136 -22.82 0.48 6.25
N ILE A 137 -21.89 1.26 5.69
CA ILE A 137 -21.98 1.90 4.38
C ILE A 137 -20.88 1.41 3.44
N ALA A 138 -21.03 1.70 2.14
CA ALA A 138 -19.96 1.53 1.16
C ALA A 138 -19.94 2.65 0.12
N SER A 139 -18.78 2.82 -0.53
CA SER A 139 -18.58 3.78 -1.61
C SER A 139 -17.76 3.18 -2.73
N LEU A 140 -18.06 3.57 -3.98
CA LEU A 140 -17.33 3.21 -5.17
C LEU A 140 -16.49 4.39 -5.65
N ASN A 141 -15.19 4.18 -5.88
CA ASN A 141 -14.23 5.16 -6.39
C ASN A 141 -14.10 6.47 -5.57
N GLU A 142 -14.59 6.47 -4.35
CA GLU A 142 -14.37 7.55 -3.38
C GLU A 142 -14.11 6.95 -1.99
N LEU A 143 -13.08 7.44 -1.31
CA LEU A 143 -12.70 7.05 0.03
C LEU A 143 -12.62 8.31 0.90
N ALA A 144 -13.17 8.29 2.11
CA ALA A 144 -13.00 9.36 3.09
C ALA A 144 -12.49 8.81 4.41
N ALA A 145 -11.64 9.58 5.08
CA ALA A 145 -11.18 9.26 6.43
C ALA A 145 -10.87 10.53 7.23
N PRO A 146 -11.06 10.51 8.55
CA PRO A 146 -10.71 11.63 9.40
C PRO A 146 -9.19 11.79 9.53
N VAL A 147 -8.73 13.04 9.59
CA VAL A 147 -7.31 13.34 9.84
C VAL A 147 -6.94 12.93 11.28
N ASP A 148 -5.66 12.62 11.47
CA ASP A 148 -5.07 12.24 12.76
C ASP A 148 -5.71 11.02 13.45
N ARG A 149 -6.51 10.25 12.70
CA ARG A 149 -7.04 8.96 13.15
C ARG A 149 -6.34 7.82 12.41
N PRO A 150 -5.84 6.79 13.11
CA PRO A 150 -5.31 5.59 12.47
C PRO A 150 -6.36 4.92 11.57
N ILE A 151 -5.93 4.46 10.40
CA ILE A 151 -6.76 3.75 9.43
C ILE A 151 -6.15 2.36 9.24
N GLU A 152 -6.97 1.32 9.37
CA GLU A 152 -6.63 -0.05 9.00
C GLU A 152 -7.37 -0.42 7.72
N PHE A 153 -6.64 -0.50 6.63
CA PHE A 153 -7.18 -1.05 5.38
C PHE A 153 -7.05 -2.56 5.36
N ARG A 154 -8.16 -3.25 5.10
CA ARG A 154 -8.23 -4.69 4.83
C ARG A 154 -8.55 -4.87 3.36
N ILE A 155 -7.63 -5.43 2.61
CA ILE A 155 -7.62 -5.29 1.16
C ILE A 155 -7.67 -6.67 0.51
N THR A 156 -8.55 -6.83 -0.46
CA THR A 156 -8.65 -8.02 -1.31
C THR A 156 -8.99 -7.62 -2.75
N SER A 157 -9.06 -8.59 -3.64
CA SER A 157 -9.49 -8.40 -5.02
C SER A 157 -10.56 -9.44 -5.39
N SER A 158 -11.43 -9.13 -6.33
CA SER A 158 -12.45 -10.06 -6.83
C SER A 158 -11.92 -11.02 -7.90
N SER A 159 -10.98 -10.58 -8.73
CA SER A 159 -10.58 -11.31 -9.95
C SER A 159 -9.06 -11.42 -10.11
N VAL A 160 -8.39 -10.33 -10.39
CA VAL A 160 -6.95 -10.28 -10.68
C VAL A 160 -6.19 -9.48 -9.64
N MET A 161 -4.89 -9.71 -9.57
CA MET A 161 -4.02 -8.95 -8.68
C MET A 161 -4.01 -7.47 -9.07
N ASN A 162 -4.23 -6.62 -8.09
CA ASN A 162 -4.13 -5.16 -8.17
C ASN A 162 -3.17 -4.67 -7.09
N SER A 163 -2.91 -3.37 -7.05
CA SER A 163 -2.11 -2.76 -5.98
C SER A 163 -2.75 -1.45 -5.55
N LEU A 164 -3.22 -1.39 -4.31
CA LEU A 164 -3.73 -0.14 -3.73
C LEU A 164 -2.58 0.81 -3.48
N PHE A 165 -2.63 2.00 -4.04
CA PHE A 165 -1.62 3.03 -3.84
C PHE A 165 -2.22 4.42 -3.68
N ILE A 166 -1.96 5.05 -2.55
CA ILE A 166 -2.27 6.45 -2.24
C ILE A 166 -0.94 7.13 -1.89
N PRO A 167 -0.22 7.70 -2.88
CA PRO A 167 1.16 8.20 -2.70
C PRO A 167 1.31 9.25 -1.59
N ALA A 168 0.26 10.01 -1.33
CA ALA A 168 0.25 11.03 -0.27
C ALA A 168 0.14 10.44 1.15
N LEU A 169 -0.35 9.19 1.27
CA LEU A 169 -0.68 8.54 2.54
C LEU A 169 0.38 7.52 2.97
N ALA A 170 0.68 6.54 2.12
CA ALA A 170 1.58 5.43 2.41
C ALA A 170 2.11 4.78 1.13
N GLY A 171 2.95 3.75 1.26
CA GLY A 171 3.37 2.90 0.15
C GLY A 171 2.23 2.06 -0.43
N GLN A 172 2.52 1.39 -1.53
CA GLN A 172 1.56 0.47 -2.18
C GLN A 172 1.50 -0.89 -1.47
N ILE A 173 0.36 -1.55 -1.60
CA ILE A 173 0.17 -2.93 -1.16
C ILE A 173 -0.70 -3.71 -2.15
N TYR A 174 -0.38 -4.99 -2.33
CA TYR A 174 -1.12 -5.84 -3.26
C TYR A 174 -2.50 -6.23 -2.73
N ALA A 175 -3.48 -6.20 -3.64
CA ALA A 175 -4.82 -6.75 -3.48
C ALA A 175 -4.92 -8.02 -4.33
N MET A 176 -5.11 -9.17 -3.69
CA MET A 176 -5.12 -10.48 -4.35
C MET A 176 -6.42 -11.23 -4.08
N PRO A 177 -6.97 -11.96 -5.06
CA PRO A 177 -8.14 -12.79 -4.85
C PRO A 177 -7.89 -13.87 -3.80
N GLY A 178 -8.88 -14.12 -2.94
CA GLY A 178 -8.78 -15.15 -1.91
C GLY A 178 -7.83 -14.85 -0.76
N MET A 179 -7.20 -13.68 -0.74
CA MET A 179 -6.25 -13.26 0.29
C MET A 179 -6.60 -11.88 0.83
N GLN A 180 -6.40 -11.69 2.14
CA GLN A 180 -6.52 -10.38 2.77
C GLN A 180 -5.15 -9.82 3.12
N THR A 181 -4.80 -8.69 2.55
CA THR A 181 -3.64 -7.89 2.96
C THR A 181 -4.07 -6.75 3.86
N ARG A 182 -3.12 -6.17 4.61
CA ARG A 182 -3.39 -5.06 5.54
C ARG A 182 -2.43 -3.92 5.27
N LEU A 183 -2.96 -2.70 5.34
CA LEU A 183 -2.18 -1.48 5.30
C LEU A 183 -2.63 -0.57 6.43
N ASN A 184 -1.71 -0.23 7.32
CA ASN A 184 -1.96 0.71 8.40
C ASN A 184 -1.36 2.07 8.06
N ALA A 185 -2.15 3.13 8.17
CA ALA A 185 -1.73 4.48 7.83
C ALA A 185 -2.46 5.55 8.65
N VAL A 186 -1.94 6.77 8.62
CA VAL A 186 -2.58 7.97 9.17
C VAL A 186 -2.46 9.10 8.18
N ILE A 187 -3.56 9.80 7.91
CA ILE A 187 -3.57 11.05 7.16
C ILE A 187 -3.52 12.22 8.14
N ASN A 188 -2.58 13.15 7.95
CA ASN A 188 -2.38 14.27 8.88
C ASN A 188 -2.81 15.61 8.31
N LYS A 189 -3.02 15.70 7.00
CA LYS A 189 -3.44 16.94 6.34
C LYS A 189 -4.79 16.74 5.69
N ALA A 190 -5.71 17.63 5.94
CA ALA A 190 -6.98 17.67 5.23
C ALA A 190 -6.76 18.01 3.75
N GLY A 191 -7.54 17.40 2.88
CA GLY A 191 -7.44 17.61 1.44
C GLY A 191 -7.96 16.43 0.64
N THR A 192 -7.99 16.60 -0.68
CA THR A 192 -8.35 15.52 -1.62
C THR A 192 -7.09 15.01 -2.30
N TYR A 193 -6.88 13.72 -2.21
CA TYR A 193 -5.73 13.02 -2.76
C TYR A 193 -6.18 12.00 -3.80
N GLU A 194 -5.32 11.67 -4.72
CA GLU A 194 -5.58 10.63 -5.71
C GLU A 194 -5.02 9.29 -5.23
N GLY A 195 -5.86 8.25 -5.30
CA GLY A 195 -5.44 6.86 -5.19
C GLY A 195 -5.67 6.14 -6.51
N PHE A 196 -4.87 5.11 -6.78
CA PHE A 196 -4.95 4.35 -8.03
C PHE A 196 -4.39 2.92 -7.87
N SER A 197 -4.63 2.09 -8.87
CA SER A 197 -3.94 0.80 -8.95
C SER A 197 -2.52 0.98 -9.49
N ALA A 198 -1.53 0.45 -8.79
CA ALA A 198 -0.13 0.50 -9.19
C ALA A 198 0.37 -0.81 -9.82
N ASN A 199 -0.53 -1.77 -10.08
CA ASN A 199 -0.24 -3.01 -10.78
C ASN A 199 -1.14 -3.14 -12.01
N TYR A 200 -0.56 -3.43 -13.18
CA TYR A 200 -1.30 -3.58 -14.42
C TYR A 200 -2.31 -4.73 -14.31
N SER A 201 -3.58 -4.45 -14.62
CA SER A 201 -4.70 -5.38 -14.47
C SER A 201 -5.61 -5.45 -15.69
N GLY A 202 -5.15 -5.06 -16.88
CA GLY A 202 -5.89 -5.16 -18.13
C GLY A 202 -6.27 -3.81 -18.75
N ALA A 203 -7.25 -3.83 -19.64
CA ALA A 203 -7.58 -2.71 -20.54
C ALA A 203 -7.95 -1.41 -19.81
N GLY A 204 -8.76 -1.49 -18.76
CA GLY A 204 -9.22 -0.32 -18.00
C GLY A 204 -8.29 0.14 -16.88
N PHE A 205 -7.10 -0.47 -16.74
CA PHE A 205 -6.13 -0.16 -15.68
C PHE A 205 -5.82 1.34 -15.56
N SER A 206 -5.62 2.05 -16.65
CA SER A 206 -5.27 3.47 -16.65
C SER A 206 -6.36 4.36 -16.05
N HIS A 207 -7.60 3.87 -15.98
CA HIS A 207 -8.76 4.57 -15.43
C HIS A 207 -9.14 4.10 -14.01
N MET A 208 -8.43 3.12 -13.47
CA MET A 208 -8.67 2.57 -12.12
C MET A 208 -8.13 3.51 -11.04
N ARG A 209 -8.81 4.64 -10.88
CA ARG A 209 -8.46 5.74 -9.97
C ARG A 209 -9.62 6.06 -9.04
N PHE A 210 -9.33 6.63 -7.88
CA PHE A 210 -10.32 7.07 -6.91
C PHE A 210 -9.86 8.33 -6.17
N ALA A 211 -10.81 9.06 -5.60
CA ALA A 211 -10.54 10.22 -4.74
C ALA A 211 -10.44 9.76 -3.28
N PHE A 212 -9.38 10.13 -2.59
CA PHE A 212 -9.24 9.98 -1.14
C PHE A 212 -9.38 11.34 -0.46
N LYS A 213 -10.38 11.49 0.38
CA LYS A 213 -10.69 12.70 1.14
C LYS A 213 -10.21 12.57 2.58
N GLY A 214 -9.13 13.27 2.92
CA GLY A 214 -8.74 13.50 4.32
C GLY A 214 -9.53 14.69 4.85
N VAL A 215 -10.36 14.50 5.86
CA VAL A 215 -11.29 15.52 6.40
C VAL A 215 -11.23 15.53 7.91
N ASP A 216 -11.77 16.57 8.55
CA ASP A 216 -11.96 16.53 10.00
C ASP A 216 -13.09 15.56 10.40
N GLU A 217 -13.20 15.23 11.70
CA GLU A 217 -14.18 14.24 12.19
C GLU A 217 -15.63 14.69 11.93
N GLY A 218 -15.91 15.99 12.00
CA GLY A 218 -17.24 16.55 11.71
C GLY A 218 -17.60 16.40 10.23
N ALA A 219 -16.68 16.73 9.34
CA ALA A 219 -16.86 16.57 7.89
C ALA A 219 -16.91 15.07 7.49
N PHE A 220 -16.20 14.18 8.20
CA PHE A 220 -16.32 12.74 8.00
C PHE A 220 -17.73 12.25 8.38
N SER A 221 -18.26 12.69 9.53
CA SER A 221 -19.62 12.34 9.93
C SER A 221 -20.65 12.85 8.92
N ALA A 222 -20.52 14.09 8.45
CA ALA A 222 -21.38 14.65 7.41
C ALA A 222 -21.28 13.87 6.07
N TRP A 223 -20.08 13.38 5.73
CA TRP A 223 -19.90 12.54 4.54
C TRP A 223 -20.59 11.18 4.71
N VAL A 224 -20.51 10.56 5.90
CA VAL A 224 -21.24 9.31 6.21
C VAL A 224 -22.75 9.52 6.07
N ASP A 225 -23.29 10.61 6.59
CA ASP A 225 -24.71 10.95 6.49
C ASP A 225 -25.13 11.20 5.04
N LYS A 226 -24.28 11.86 4.24
CA LYS A 226 -24.48 11.99 2.80
C LYS A 226 -24.55 10.63 2.10
N VAL A 227 -23.61 9.74 2.38
CA VAL A 227 -23.58 8.38 1.82
C VAL A 227 -24.86 7.61 2.18
N ARG A 228 -25.35 7.72 3.42
CA ARG A 228 -26.59 7.11 3.88
C ARG A 228 -27.82 7.68 3.16
N LYS A 229 -27.84 8.98 2.89
CA LYS A 229 -28.96 9.67 2.28
C LYS A 229 -29.06 9.40 0.77
N GLU A 230 -27.92 9.37 0.08
CA GLU A 230 -27.85 9.27 -1.37
C GLU A 230 -27.62 7.82 -1.86
N GLY A 231 -27.22 6.90 -0.97
CA GLY A 231 -26.87 5.53 -1.27
C GLY A 231 -28.07 4.61 -1.46
N GLY A 232 -27.89 3.61 -2.32
CA GLY A 232 -28.77 2.44 -2.41
C GLY A 232 -28.26 1.27 -1.57
N ASP A 233 -28.95 0.15 -1.59
CA ASP A 233 -28.52 -1.08 -0.94
C ASP A 233 -27.44 -1.80 -1.78
N LEU A 234 -26.44 -2.38 -1.13
CA LEU A 234 -25.45 -3.25 -1.74
C LEU A 234 -25.72 -4.70 -1.33
N SER A 235 -26.64 -5.33 -2.03
CA SER A 235 -26.91 -6.77 -1.89
C SER A 235 -25.82 -7.61 -2.58
N ARG A 236 -25.77 -8.91 -2.30
CA ARG A 236 -24.91 -9.86 -3.07
C ARG A 236 -25.22 -9.84 -4.55
N ALA A 237 -26.49 -9.73 -4.92
CA ALA A 237 -26.91 -9.67 -6.33
C ALA A 237 -26.44 -8.39 -7.02
N ASP A 238 -26.45 -7.25 -6.32
CA ASP A 238 -25.95 -5.98 -6.86
C ASP A 238 -24.44 -5.95 -6.93
N TYR A 239 -23.76 -6.58 -5.96
CA TYR A 239 -22.32 -6.80 -6.04
C TYR A 239 -21.91 -7.63 -7.27
N LEU A 240 -22.62 -8.72 -7.59
CA LEU A 240 -22.33 -9.53 -8.78
C LEU A 240 -22.53 -8.76 -10.11
N LYS A 241 -23.43 -7.77 -10.11
CA LYS A 241 -23.53 -6.84 -11.25
C LYS A 241 -22.35 -5.87 -11.28
N LEU A 242 -21.97 -5.35 -10.10
CA LEU A 242 -20.87 -4.42 -9.95
C LEU A 242 -19.51 -5.06 -10.26
N GLU A 243 -19.33 -6.34 -9.95
CA GLU A 243 -18.10 -7.11 -10.21
C GLU A 243 -17.76 -7.21 -11.70
N ARG A 244 -18.76 -7.13 -12.58
CA ARG A 244 -18.53 -7.18 -14.03
C ARG A 244 -17.57 -6.09 -14.47
N PRO A 245 -16.63 -6.40 -15.41
CA PRO A 245 -15.68 -5.42 -15.92
C PRO A 245 -16.37 -4.15 -16.45
N SER A 246 -15.89 -2.99 -15.99
CA SER A 246 -16.36 -1.69 -16.48
C SER A 246 -15.32 -0.62 -16.22
N GLU A 247 -15.27 0.39 -17.08
CA GLU A 247 -14.29 1.48 -17.02
C GLU A 247 -14.97 2.81 -16.68
N LYS A 248 -14.21 3.71 -16.04
CA LYS A 248 -14.63 5.08 -15.74
C LYS A 248 -15.94 5.16 -14.95
N GLU A 249 -16.17 4.18 -14.07
CA GLU A 249 -17.37 4.21 -13.23
C GLU A 249 -17.40 5.47 -12.36
N PRO A 250 -18.54 6.15 -12.32
CA PRO A 250 -18.72 7.31 -11.46
C PRO A 250 -18.71 6.90 -9.98
N VAL A 251 -18.53 7.87 -9.11
CA VAL A 251 -18.70 7.67 -7.67
C VAL A 251 -20.14 7.25 -7.40
N ARG A 252 -20.30 6.15 -6.65
CA ARG A 252 -21.60 5.68 -6.16
C ARG A 252 -21.53 5.42 -4.67
N TYR A 253 -22.66 5.57 -4.01
CA TYR A 253 -22.79 5.35 -2.57
C TYR A 253 -23.78 4.24 -2.26
N TYR A 254 -23.53 3.55 -1.14
CA TYR A 254 -24.41 2.48 -0.66
C TYR A 254 -24.66 2.70 0.84
N ASN A 255 -25.93 2.82 1.20
CA ASN A 255 -26.38 3.12 2.57
C ASN A 255 -26.48 1.87 3.44
N ALA A 256 -26.58 0.69 2.82
CA ALA A 256 -26.60 -0.58 3.50
C ALA A 256 -25.76 -1.61 2.72
N VAL A 257 -25.08 -2.47 3.43
CA VAL A 257 -24.23 -3.53 2.88
C VAL A 257 -24.70 -4.86 3.45
N ASP A 258 -24.89 -5.86 2.59
CA ASP A 258 -25.28 -7.21 3.00
C ASP A 258 -24.29 -7.77 4.03
N ALA A 259 -24.81 -8.32 5.13
CA ALA A 259 -24.00 -8.89 6.19
C ALA A 259 -23.13 -10.03 5.64
N GLY A 260 -21.82 -9.98 5.95
CA GLY A 260 -20.86 -10.97 5.47
C GLY A 260 -20.49 -10.86 3.98
N LEU A 261 -20.87 -9.77 3.29
CA LEU A 261 -20.50 -9.58 1.89
C LEU A 261 -18.99 -9.59 1.68
N TYR A 262 -18.23 -8.87 2.52
CA TYR A 262 -16.78 -8.83 2.41
C TYR A 262 -16.14 -10.22 2.60
N ASP A 263 -16.62 -11.00 3.57
CA ASP A 263 -16.13 -12.35 3.81
C ASP A 263 -16.47 -13.29 2.63
N ALA A 264 -17.63 -13.11 2.03
CA ALA A 264 -18.01 -13.86 0.82
C ALA A 264 -17.14 -13.48 -0.39
N ILE A 265 -16.77 -12.21 -0.53
CA ILE A 265 -15.83 -11.74 -1.56
C ILE A 265 -14.45 -12.34 -1.32
N LEU A 266 -13.95 -12.23 -0.09
CA LEU A 266 -12.64 -12.76 0.31
C LEU A 266 -12.54 -14.27 0.05
N ASN A 267 -13.63 -15.02 0.33
CA ASN A 267 -13.70 -16.45 0.12
C ASN A 267 -14.20 -16.85 -1.29
N MET A 268 -14.34 -15.88 -2.22
CA MET A 268 -14.73 -16.08 -3.61
C MET A 268 -16.08 -16.83 -3.79
N CYS A 269 -17.02 -16.64 -2.86
CA CYS A 269 -18.32 -17.32 -2.83
C CYS A 269 -19.52 -16.34 -2.67
N VAL A 270 -19.44 -15.15 -3.27
CA VAL A 270 -20.58 -14.23 -3.33
C VAL A 270 -21.74 -14.87 -4.09
N ASP A 271 -21.43 -15.52 -5.19
CA ASP A 271 -22.35 -16.42 -5.87
C ASP A 271 -22.52 -17.69 -5.02
N ARG A 272 -23.73 -17.89 -4.47
CA ARG A 272 -24.06 -19.01 -3.60
C ARG A 272 -23.96 -20.39 -4.26
N THR A 273 -23.84 -20.44 -5.58
CA THR A 273 -23.60 -21.70 -6.31
C THR A 273 -22.14 -22.14 -6.25
N LYS A 274 -21.24 -21.26 -5.82
CA LYS A 274 -19.81 -21.55 -5.67
C LYS A 274 -19.49 -21.91 -4.22
N MET A 275 -18.66 -22.93 -4.05
CA MET A 275 -18.11 -23.29 -2.74
C MET A 275 -17.10 -22.23 -2.28
N CYS A 276 -17.13 -21.87 -1.00
CA CYS A 276 -16.19 -20.92 -0.44
C CYS A 276 -14.76 -21.51 -0.34
N MET A 277 -13.73 -20.70 -0.54
CA MET A 277 -12.34 -21.15 -0.50
C MET A 277 -11.95 -21.79 0.84
N HIS A 278 -12.48 -21.28 1.96
CA HIS A 278 -12.20 -21.88 3.27
C HIS A 278 -12.79 -23.27 3.42
N ASP A 279 -13.95 -23.54 2.80
CA ASP A 279 -14.57 -24.86 2.79
C ASP A 279 -13.76 -25.82 1.92
N MET A 280 -13.30 -25.37 0.75
CA MET A 280 -12.39 -26.15 -0.10
C MET A 280 -11.10 -26.49 0.63
N ALA A 281 -10.47 -25.52 1.30
CA ALA A 281 -9.25 -25.74 2.08
C ALA A 281 -9.49 -26.70 3.25
N ALA A 282 -10.65 -26.66 3.89
CA ALA A 282 -11.01 -27.60 4.95
C ALA A 282 -11.21 -29.04 4.44
N ILE A 283 -11.73 -29.21 3.23
CA ILE A 283 -11.84 -30.51 2.55
C ILE A 283 -10.45 -31.04 2.20
N ASP A 284 -9.60 -30.21 1.61
CA ASP A 284 -8.23 -30.58 1.24
C ASP A 284 -7.40 -30.99 2.45
N ALA A 285 -7.53 -30.26 3.57
CA ALA A 285 -6.84 -30.58 4.82
C ALA A 285 -7.26 -31.94 5.43
N ARG A 286 -8.45 -32.45 5.07
CA ARG A 286 -8.99 -33.76 5.49
C ARG A 286 -8.61 -34.90 4.53
N GLY A 287 -7.77 -34.67 3.52
CA GLY A 287 -7.34 -35.70 2.59
C GLY A 287 -7.84 -35.50 1.16
N GLY A 288 -8.44 -34.34 0.88
CA GLY A 288 -8.93 -33.96 -0.45
C GLY A 288 -10.28 -34.59 -0.82
N GLY A 289 -10.96 -33.94 -1.77
CA GLY A 289 -12.23 -34.42 -2.32
C GLY A 289 -12.03 -35.50 -3.37
N GLY A 290 -11.65 -36.69 -2.97
CA GLY A 290 -11.84 -37.85 -3.87
C GLY A 290 -13.32 -37.97 -4.29
N ARG A 291 -13.66 -38.92 -5.18
CA ARG A 291 -15.04 -39.14 -5.63
C ARG A 291 -16.06 -39.25 -4.49
N GLU A 292 -15.65 -39.71 -3.29
CA GLU A 292 -16.45 -39.79 -2.09
C GLU A 292 -16.68 -38.43 -1.41
N GLY A 293 -15.74 -37.48 -1.50
CA GLY A 293 -15.87 -36.13 -0.97
C GLY A 293 -16.89 -35.28 -1.73
N LEU A 294 -17.01 -35.45 -3.04
CA LEU A 294 -18.00 -34.76 -3.86
C LEU A 294 -19.44 -35.16 -3.48
N ASN A 295 -19.67 -36.41 -3.11
CA ASN A 295 -21.00 -36.90 -2.70
C ASN A 295 -21.39 -36.38 -1.31
N THR A 296 -20.43 -36.17 -0.42
CA THR A 296 -20.69 -35.64 0.94
C THR A 296 -21.05 -34.16 0.91
N VAL A 297 -20.48 -33.38 -0.02
CA VAL A 297 -20.80 -31.95 -0.19
C VAL A 297 -22.18 -31.74 -0.78
N MET A 298 -22.60 -32.58 -1.73
CA MET A 298 -23.97 -32.55 -2.27
C MET A 298 -25.05 -32.93 -1.26
N SER A 299 -24.72 -33.66 -0.21
CA SER A 299 -25.66 -34.03 0.88
C SER A 299 -25.84 -32.96 1.95
N LEU A 300 -24.95 -31.94 2.02
CA LEU A 300 -25.04 -30.85 2.99
C LEU A 300 -25.79 -29.62 2.44
N THR A 301 -26.24 -29.64 1.19
CA THR A 301 -26.92 -28.52 0.52
C THR A 301 -28.44 -28.69 0.41
N TYR A 302 -29.06 -29.59 1.20
CA TYR A 302 -30.52 -29.73 1.34
C TYR A 302 -31.00 -29.35 2.70
#